data_33221e2e56a5de869718913330623e01
#
_entry.id   33221e2e56a5de869718913330623e01
#
_cell.length_a   1.000
_cell.length_b   1.000
_cell.length_c   1.000
_cell.angle_alpha   90.00
_cell.angle_beta   90.00
_cell.angle_gamma   90.00
#
_symmetry.space_group_name_H-M   'P 1'
#
loop_
_entity.id
_entity.type
_entity.pdbx_description
1 polymer ?
#
loop_
_entity_poly.entity_id
_entity_poly.type
_entity_poly.pdbx_seq_one_letter_code
_entity_poly.pdbx_strand_id
1 'polypeptide(L)' 'HRVMQELSEEHRSALMLICVEGLSYKEAAEVLQVPMGTVTSRLVRARKSLIEKLGNGYLEFGLGASR' A
#
# COMPACT_ATOMS: atom_id res chain seq x y z
N HIS A 1 -12.24 -3.11 3.95
CA HIS A 1 -12.31 -2.00 4.53
C HIS A 1 -11.93 -1.99 5.90
N ARG A 2 -12.49 -2.85 6.76
CA ARG A 2 -12.17 -2.95 8.10
C ARG A 2 -10.68 -3.25 8.25
N VAL A 3 -10.08 -4.12 7.44
CA VAL A 3 -8.69 -4.47 7.50
C VAL A 3 -7.82 -3.27 7.17
N MET A 4 -8.25 -2.48 6.20
CA MET A 4 -7.52 -1.27 5.87
C MET A 4 -7.47 -0.32 7.05
N GLN A 5 -8.52 -0.28 7.82
CA GLN A 5 -8.54 0.61 8.95
C GLN A 5 -7.62 0.15 10.07
N GLU A 6 -7.19 -1.10 10.03
CA GLU A 6 -6.28 -1.60 11.03
C GLU A 6 -4.83 -1.31 10.69
N LEU A 7 -4.56 -0.83 9.48
CA LEU A 7 -3.22 -0.44 9.12
C LEU A 7 -2.90 0.91 9.75
N SER A 8 -1.62 1.17 9.96
CA SER A 8 -1.24 2.48 10.42
C SER A 8 -1.60 3.47 9.34
N GLU A 9 -1.78 4.71 9.73
CA GLU A 9 -2.17 5.72 8.77
C GLU A 9 -1.13 5.88 7.67
N GLU A 10 0.13 5.76 8.01
CA GLU A 10 1.19 5.90 7.02
C GLU A 10 1.13 4.78 5.99
N HIS A 11 0.91 3.56 6.44
CA HIS A 11 0.85 2.42 5.53
C HIS A 11 -0.40 2.52 4.66
N ARG A 12 -1.50 2.92 5.26
CA ARG A 12 -2.76 3.03 4.54
C ARG A 12 -2.68 4.11 3.48
N SER A 13 -2.06 5.24 3.80
CA SER A 13 -1.95 6.32 2.82
C SER A 13 -1.16 5.88 1.61
N ALA A 14 -0.03 5.22 1.82
CA ALA A 14 0.77 4.76 0.70
C ALA A 14 -0.02 3.78 -0.16
N LEU A 15 -0.72 2.86 0.48
CA LEU A 15 -1.50 1.87 -0.23
C LEU A 15 -2.60 2.52 -1.04
N MET A 16 -3.29 3.48 -0.45
CA MET A 16 -4.38 4.15 -1.15
C MET A 16 -3.89 4.92 -2.36
N LEU A 17 -2.80 5.65 -2.21
CA LEU A 17 -2.31 6.44 -3.32
C LEU A 17 -1.86 5.58 -4.48
N ILE A 18 -1.22 4.48 -4.20
CA ILE A 18 -0.70 3.62 -5.26
C ILE A 18 -1.80 2.72 -5.84
N CYS A 19 -2.55 2.07 -4.97
CA CYS A 19 -3.46 1.03 -5.42
C CYS A 19 -4.83 1.54 -5.79
N VAL A 20 -5.29 2.58 -5.14
CA VAL A 20 -6.62 3.11 -5.39
C VAL A 20 -6.57 4.29 -6.33
N GLU A 21 -5.67 5.23 -6.05
CA GLU A 21 -5.58 6.43 -6.87
C GLU A 21 -4.74 6.22 -8.13
N GLY A 22 -3.93 5.18 -8.16
CA GLY A 22 -3.15 4.89 -9.34
C GLY A 22 -1.93 5.75 -9.52
N LEU A 23 -1.44 6.38 -8.47
CA LEU A 23 -0.25 7.22 -8.59
C LEU A 23 0.99 6.37 -8.73
N SER A 24 2.01 6.95 -9.37
CA SER A 24 3.30 6.29 -9.41
C SER A 24 3.96 6.45 -8.05
N TYR A 25 5.01 5.70 -7.81
CA TYR A 25 5.75 5.82 -6.56
C TYR A 25 6.31 7.22 -6.41
N LYS A 26 6.77 7.81 -7.51
CA LYS A 26 7.30 9.14 -7.46
C LYS A 26 6.22 10.15 -7.10
N GLU A 27 5.05 10.01 -7.69
CA GLU A 27 3.96 10.91 -7.40
C GLU A 27 3.49 10.77 -5.97
N ALA A 28 3.42 9.54 -5.48
CA ALA A 28 3.01 9.32 -4.11
C ALA A 28 4.04 9.91 -3.14
N ALA A 29 5.32 9.78 -3.48
CA ALA A 29 6.36 10.35 -2.64
C ALA A 29 6.21 11.87 -2.56
N GLU A 30 5.86 12.49 -3.66
CA GLU A 30 5.66 13.92 -3.67
C GLU A 30 4.45 14.34 -2.84
N VAL A 31 3.37 13.58 -2.96
CA VAL A 31 2.17 13.88 -2.19
C VAL A 31 2.44 13.72 -0.70
N LEU A 32 3.12 12.66 -0.32
CA LEU A 32 3.39 12.39 1.08
C LEU A 32 4.60 13.14 1.61
N GLN A 33 5.37 13.73 0.71
CA GLN A 33 6.58 14.48 1.07
C GLN A 33 7.58 13.59 1.79
N VAL A 34 7.82 12.43 1.22
CA VAL A 34 8.79 11.49 1.74
C VAL A 34 9.60 10.92 0.57
N PRO A 35 10.75 10.32 0.82
CA PRO A 35 11.53 9.69 -0.25
C PRO A 35 10.78 8.52 -0.87
N MET A 36 11.07 8.21 -2.11
CA MET A 36 10.43 7.09 -2.79
C MET A 36 10.68 5.78 -2.07
N GLY A 37 11.86 5.61 -1.50
CA GLY A 37 12.14 4.41 -0.75
C GLY A 37 11.22 4.23 0.43
N THR A 38 10.81 5.33 1.03
CA THR A 38 9.86 5.27 2.14
C THR A 38 8.49 4.82 1.66
N VAL A 39 8.06 5.31 0.49
CA VAL A 39 6.80 4.87 -0.08
C VAL A 39 6.84 3.36 -0.34
N THR A 40 7.93 2.90 -0.94
CA THR A 40 8.07 1.48 -1.23
C THR A 40 8.03 0.66 0.05
N SER A 41 8.74 1.10 1.06
CA SER A 41 8.80 0.40 2.33
C SER A 41 7.42 0.33 2.98
N ARG A 42 6.70 1.44 2.98
CA ARG A 42 5.37 1.48 3.57
C ARG A 42 4.42 0.57 2.82
N LEU A 43 4.55 0.54 1.49
CA LEU A 43 3.69 -0.29 0.68
C LEU A 43 3.94 -1.77 0.93
N VAL A 44 5.21 -2.15 1.06
CA VAL A 44 5.55 -3.53 1.35
C VAL A 44 4.96 -3.95 2.68
N ARG A 45 5.08 -3.10 3.69
CA ARG A 45 4.57 -3.43 5.01
C ARG A 45 3.04 -3.48 5.01
N ALA A 46 2.41 -2.58 4.25
CA ALA A 46 0.96 -2.59 4.17
C ALA A 46 0.48 -3.88 3.54
N ARG A 47 1.12 -4.30 2.45
CA ARG A 47 0.73 -5.54 1.79
C ARG A 47 0.93 -6.74 2.70
N LYS A 48 2.03 -6.74 3.43
CA LYS A 48 2.31 -7.85 4.32
C LYS A 48 1.23 -7.96 5.40
N SER A 49 0.83 -6.83 5.96
CA SER A 49 -0.22 -6.83 6.96
C SER A 49 -1.53 -7.35 6.40
N LEU A 50 -1.86 -6.94 5.18
CA LEU A 50 -3.10 -7.40 4.57
C LEU A 50 -3.07 -8.89 4.29
N ILE A 51 -1.93 -9.39 3.84
CA ILE A 51 -1.80 -10.82 3.58
C ILE A 51 -1.98 -11.61 4.86
N GLU A 52 -1.41 -11.12 5.94
CA GLU A 52 -1.53 -11.81 7.22
C GLU A 52 -2.96 -11.86 7.71
N LYS A 53 -3.73 -10.83 7.40
CA LYS A 53 -5.10 -10.79 7.86
C LYS A 53 -6.10 -11.40 6.91
N LEU A 54 -5.86 -11.30 5.61
CA LEU A 54 -6.81 -11.77 4.63
C LEU A 54 -6.37 -13.00 3.87
N GLY A 55 -5.10 -13.35 3.99
CA GLY A 55 -4.60 -14.52 3.29
C GLY A 55 -4.10 -14.18 1.91
N ASN A 56 -3.47 -15.17 1.27
CA ASN A 56 -2.82 -14.94 0.00
C ASN A 56 -3.79 -14.60 -1.12
N GLY A 57 -5.02 -15.01 -1.00
CA GLY A 57 -5.98 -14.73 -2.06
C GLY A 57 -6.17 -13.26 -2.32
N TYR A 58 -5.92 -12.45 -1.32
CA TYR A 58 -6.10 -11.01 -1.50
C TYR A 58 -5.17 -10.45 -2.56
N LEU A 59 -4.03 -11.06 -2.76
CA LEU A 59 -3.09 -10.59 -3.74
C LEU A 59 -3.65 -10.66 -5.15
N GLU A 60 -4.59 -11.56 -5.37
CA GLU A 60 -5.16 -11.71 -6.68
C GLU A 60 -6.04 -10.55 -7.08
N PHE A 61 -6.35 -9.69 -6.14
CA PHE A 61 -7.15 -8.54 -6.48
C PHE A 61 -6.29 -7.39 -6.91
N GLY A 62 -5.00 -7.62 -7.04
CA GLY A 62 -4.21 -6.58 -7.61
C GLY A 62 -3.07 -6.06 -6.82
N LEU A 63 -3.08 -6.17 -5.54
CA LEU A 63 -1.99 -5.66 -4.77
C LEU A 63 -0.70 -6.34 -5.15
N GLY A 64 -0.72 -7.63 -5.23
CA GLY A 64 0.46 -8.34 -5.55
C GLY A 64 0.66 -8.46 -7.02
N ALA A 65 -0.42 -8.45 -7.73
CA ALA A 65 -0.33 -8.63 -9.12
C ALA A 65 0.30 -7.52 -9.82
N SER A 66 0.38 -6.47 -9.20
CA SER A 66 0.90 -5.37 -9.80
C SER A 66 2.20 -5.67 -10.29
N ARG A 67 2.57 -6.50 -10.18
CA ARG A 67 3.55 -6.69 -10.81
C ARG A 67 4.22 -5.70 -11.17
#